data_935cff07096531713cb5a90805af10c1
#
_entry.id   935cff07096531713cb5a90805af10c1
#
_cell.length_a   1.000
_cell.length_b   1.000
_cell.length_c   1.000
_cell.angle_alpha   90.00
_cell.angle_beta   90.00
_cell.angle_gamma   90.00
#
_symmetry.space_group_name_H-M   'P 1'
#
loop_
_entity.id
_entity.type
_entity.pdbx_description
1 polymer ?
#
loop_
_entity_poly.entity_id
_entity_poly.type
_entity_poly.pdbx_seq_one_letter_code
_entity_poly.pdbx_strand_id
1 'polypeptide(L)'
;MVVIFDSVDAIGKDTQIEKLVQEAHKRGIITHILHYSNIKGLKDNNAVRDLSVKQYQSIFTFMKDVAIPSKDLFIYNRAHLSEYVYSPMYRNYDGYYVFALEKTILKDSLSKDIYLFSFIDNPEKIIERDKERGDGQSFSLDLDKKKQELDMFK
;
A
#
# COMPACT_ATOMS: atom_id res chain seq x y z
N MET A 1 -17.29 -0.84 1.05
CA MET A 1 -16.28 -0.36 2.03
C MET A 1 -14.88 -0.67 1.52
N VAL A 2 -13.96 0.27 1.64
CA VAL A 2 -12.56 0.11 1.21
C VAL A 2 -11.64 0.18 2.44
N VAL A 3 -10.73 -0.80 2.56
CA VAL A 3 -9.71 -0.84 3.61
C VAL A 3 -8.34 -0.92 2.95
N ILE A 4 -7.45 -0.03 3.32
CA ILE A 4 -6.09 0.04 2.81
C ILE A 4 -5.13 -0.30 3.95
N PHE A 5 -4.31 -1.33 3.76
CA PHE A 5 -3.19 -1.66 4.63
C PHE A 5 -1.90 -1.26 3.94
N ASP A 6 -1.29 -0.16 4.39
CA ASP A 6 -0.09 0.38 3.74
C ASP A 6 1.00 0.68 4.78
N SER A 7 2.11 -0.03 4.71
CA SER A 7 3.25 0.11 5.61
C SER A 7 4.45 -0.67 5.08
N VAL A 8 5.55 -0.66 5.82
CA VAL A 8 6.77 -1.39 5.47
C VAL A 8 6.56 -2.89 5.32
N ASP A 9 7.51 -3.57 4.67
CA ASP A 9 7.53 -5.02 4.54
C ASP A 9 7.74 -5.71 5.89
N ALA A 10 7.36 -6.98 5.99
CA ALA A 10 7.54 -7.86 7.14
C ALA A 10 6.92 -7.34 8.48
N ILE A 11 6.03 -6.33 8.43
CA ILE A 11 5.39 -5.78 9.63
C ILE A 11 4.16 -6.58 10.10
N GLY A 12 3.70 -7.56 9.31
CA GLY A 12 2.55 -8.39 9.66
C GLY A 12 1.22 -7.98 9.01
N LYS A 13 1.26 -7.18 7.95
CA LYS A 13 0.04 -6.78 7.18
C LYS A 13 -0.80 -7.96 6.76
N ASP A 14 -0.19 -8.98 6.16
CA ASP A 14 -0.90 -10.14 5.61
C ASP A 14 -1.69 -10.88 6.68
N THR A 15 -1.10 -11.06 7.87
CA THR A 15 -1.79 -11.64 9.03
C THR A 15 -3.01 -10.83 9.45
N GLN A 16 -2.96 -9.49 9.39
CA GLN A 16 -4.10 -8.65 9.72
C GLN A 16 -5.18 -8.70 8.63
N ILE A 17 -4.76 -8.75 7.37
CA ILE A 17 -5.68 -8.94 6.23
C ILE A 17 -6.43 -10.27 6.36
N GLU A 18 -5.73 -11.36 6.65
CA GLU A 18 -6.35 -12.67 6.86
C GLU A 18 -7.39 -12.67 7.98
N LYS A 19 -7.08 -12.05 9.13
CA LYS A 19 -8.03 -11.90 10.24
C LYS A 19 -9.26 -11.09 9.83
N LEU A 20 -9.08 -9.99 9.10
CA LEU A 20 -10.18 -9.17 8.62
C LEU A 20 -11.07 -9.94 7.65
N VAL A 21 -10.48 -10.69 6.72
CA VAL A 21 -11.21 -11.55 5.77
C VAL A 21 -12.04 -12.62 6.51
N GLN A 22 -11.44 -13.30 7.48
CA GLN A 22 -12.14 -14.31 8.28
C GLN A 22 -13.33 -13.71 9.02
N GLU A 23 -13.17 -12.53 9.61
CA GLU A 23 -14.25 -11.85 10.32
C GLU A 23 -15.35 -11.35 9.39
N ALA A 24 -14.99 -10.84 8.21
CA ALA A 24 -15.94 -10.45 7.19
C ALA A 24 -16.78 -11.64 6.68
N HIS A 25 -16.13 -12.77 6.42
CA HIS A 25 -16.81 -13.99 5.98
C HIS A 25 -17.80 -14.53 7.02
N LYS A 26 -17.47 -14.48 8.32
CA LYS A 26 -18.42 -14.84 9.41
C LYS A 26 -19.69 -14.01 9.37
N ARG A 27 -19.61 -12.78 8.86
CA ARG A 27 -20.74 -11.85 8.70
C ARG A 27 -21.40 -11.92 7.33
N GLY A 28 -21.00 -12.86 6.48
CA GLY A 28 -21.54 -13.01 5.12
C GLY A 28 -21.13 -11.91 4.14
N ILE A 29 -20.03 -11.19 4.45
CA ILE A 29 -19.51 -10.11 3.58
C ILE A 29 -18.54 -10.71 2.57
N ILE A 30 -18.77 -10.42 1.29
CA ILE A 30 -17.87 -10.78 0.19
C ILE A 30 -16.62 -9.88 0.27
N THR A 31 -15.44 -10.46 0.15
CA THR A 31 -14.17 -9.75 0.24
C THR A 31 -13.37 -9.86 -1.05
N HIS A 32 -12.75 -8.75 -1.46
CA HIS A 32 -11.84 -8.66 -2.59
C HIS A 32 -10.49 -8.15 -2.10
N ILE A 33 -9.43 -8.94 -2.27
CA ILE A 33 -8.07 -8.54 -1.91
C ILE A 33 -7.33 -8.11 -3.18
N LEU A 34 -6.83 -6.88 -3.18
CA LEU A 34 -6.07 -6.27 -4.26
C LEU A 34 -4.64 -6.05 -3.77
N HIS A 35 -3.69 -6.65 -4.47
CA HIS A 35 -2.27 -6.48 -4.18
C HIS A 35 -1.59 -5.81 -5.38
N TYR A 36 -1.01 -4.65 -5.14
CA TYR A 36 -0.24 -3.95 -6.16
C TYR A 36 1.24 -4.14 -5.92
N SER A 37 1.89 -4.83 -6.85
CA SER A 37 3.34 -5.04 -6.81
C SER A 37 4.07 -3.91 -7.53
N ASN A 38 5.34 -3.76 -7.17
CA ASN A 38 6.24 -2.82 -7.85
C ASN A 38 6.35 -3.14 -9.34
N ILE A 39 6.47 -2.09 -10.14
CA ILE A 39 6.82 -2.20 -11.56
C ILE A 39 8.25 -2.73 -11.65
N LYS A 40 8.42 -3.94 -12.19
CA LYS A 40 9.72 -4.60 -12.34
C LYS A 40 10.18 -4.53 -13.80
N GLY A 41 11.50 -4.61 -14.01
CA GLY A 41 12.10 -4.77 -15.35
C GLY A 41 12.39 -3.46 -16.10
N LEU A 42 11.95 -2.32 -15.61
CA LEU A 42 12.33 -1.02 -16.17
C LEU A 42 13.55 -0.45 -15.44
N LYS A 43 14.52 0.03 -16.22
CA LYS A 43 15.73 0.69 -15.70
C LYS A 43 15.62 2.22 -15.72
N ASP A 44 14.72 2.77 -16.55
CA ASP A 44 14.49 4.22 -16.62
C ASP A 44 13.47 4.66 -15.56
N ASN A 45 13.92 5.48 -14.62
CA ASN A 45 13.10 6.00 -13.54
C ASN A 45 11.92 6.86 -14.04
N ASN A 46 12.06 7.57 -15.15
CA ASN A 46 10.96 8.33 -15.73
C ASN A 46 9.87 7.41 -16.27
N ALA A 47 10.26 6.35 -16.97
CA ALA A 47 9.31 5.34 -17.45
C ALA A 47 8.60 4.62 -16.28
N VAL A 48 9.33 4.32 -15.20
CA VAL A 48 8.74 3.76 -13.96
C VAL A 48 7.72 4.73 -13.38
N ARG A 49 8.07 6.01 -13.25
CA ARG A 49 7.18 7.06 -12.74
C ARG A 49 5.91 7.19 -13.59
N ASP A 50 6.04 7.26 -14.90
CA ASP A 50 4.90 7.40 -15.82
C ASP A 50 3.93 6.22 -15.74
N LEU A 51 4.45 5.00 -15.61
CA LEU A 51 3.64 3.82 -15.39
C LEU A 51 2.99 3.81 -14.01
N SER A 52 3.71 4.22 -12.96
CA SER A 52 3.14 4.36 -11.62
C SER A 52 2.00 5.38 -11.59
N VAL A 53 2.13 6.52 -12.25
CA VAL A 53 1.05 7.50 -12.39
C VAL A 53 -0.20 6.87 -12.99
N LYS A 54 -0.07 6.16 -14.12
CA LYS A 54 -1.19 5.46 -14.78
C LYS A 54 -1.80 4.38 -13.89
N GLN A 55 -0.97 3.64 -13.17
CA GLN A 55 -1.42 2.62 -12.22
C GLN A 55 -2.26 3.24 -11.11
N TYR A 56 -1.79 4.30 -10.46
CA TYR A 56 -2.54 4.96 -9.37
C TYR A 56 -3.80 5.68 -9.87
N GLN A 57 -3.78 6.25 -11.06
CA GLN A 57 -5.00 6.74 -11.70
C GLN A 57 -6.05 5.62 -11.83
N SER A 58 -5.65 4.45 -12.32
CA SER A 58 -6.54 3.28 -12.45
C SER A 58 -7.04 2.78 -11.10
N ILE A 59 -6.16 2.71 -10.08
CA ILE A 59 -6.50 2.30 -8.72
C ILE A 59 -7.57 3.23 -8.13
N PHE A 60 -7.37 4.52 -8.16
CA PHE A 60 -8.31 5.49 -7.60
C PHE A 60 -9.61 5.57 -8.38
N THR A 61 -9.56 5.43 -9.70
CA THR A 61 -10.77 5.33 -10.53
C THR A 61 -11.59 4.08 -10.17
N PHE A 62 -10.94 2.92 -10.05
CA PHE A 62 -11.60 1.70 -9.61
C PHE A 62 -12.17 1.82 -8.19
N MET A 63 -11.44 2.42 -7.25
CA MET A 63 -11.95 2.69 -5.91
C MET A 63 -13.23 3.51 -5.97
N LYS A 64 -13.22 4.62 -6.72
CA LYS A 64 -14.35 5.53 -6.84
C LYS A 64 -15.57 4.88 -7.49
N ASP A 65 -15.35 4.24 -8.64
CA ASP A 65 -16.46 3.82 -9.52
C ASP A 65 -16.97 2.41 -9.18
N VAL A 66 -16.17 1.56 -8.51
CA VAL A 66 -16.52 0.17 -8.22
C VAL A 66 -16.49 -0.14 -6.73
N ALA A 67 -15.37 0.09 -6.05
CA ALA A 67 -15.19 -0.40 -4.69
C ALA A 67 -16.04 0.36 -3.66
N ILE A 68 -16.10 1.70 -3.74
CA ILE A 68 -16.86 2.53 -2.81
C ILE A 68 -18.38 2.32 -2.94
N PRO A 69 -18.97 2.28 -4.16
CA PRO A 69 -20.40 2.02 -4.32
C PRO A 69 -20.83 0.59 -3.97
N SER A 70 -19.90 -0.36 -3.92
CA SER A 70 -20.20 -1.75 -3.63
C SER A 70 -20.56 -1.98 -2.17
N LYS A 71 -21.38 -3.02 -1.91
CA LYS A 71 -21.63 -3.54 -0.56
C LYS A 71 -20.51 -4.47 -0.05
N ASP A 72 -19.62 -4.90 -0.94
CA ASP A 72 -18.50 -5.77 -0.63
C ASP A 72 -17.38 -5.04 0.10
N LEU A 73 -16.47 -5.80 0.70
CA LEU A 73 -15.26 -5.30 1.33
C LEU A 73 -14.08 -5.42 0.34
N PHE A 74 -13.51 -4.29 -0.03
CA PHE A 74 -12.28 -4.21 -0.85
C PHE A 74 -11.10 -3.91 0.05
N ILE A 75 -10.11 -4.81 0.04
CA ILE A 75 -8.90 -4.70 0.86
C ILE A 75 -7.71 -4.48 -0.08
N TYR A 76 -7.04 -3.35 0.08
CA TYR A 76 -5.82 -3.04 -0.65
C TYR A 76 -4.61 -3.37 0.22
N ASN A 77 -3.84 -4.38 -0.21
CA ASN A 77 -2.55 -4.69 0.40
C ASN A 77 -1.49 -3.87 -0.31
N ARG A 78 -1.14 -2.76 0.27
CA ARG A 78 -0.41 -1.60 -0.23
C ARG A 78 -1.22 -0.73 -1.17
N ALA A 79 -0.93 0.56 -1.12
CA ALA A 79 -1.45 1.57 -2.01
C ALA A 79 -0.49 2.76 -2.13
N HIS A 80 -1.01 3.96 -2.07
CA HIS A 80 -0.31 5.20 -2.40
C HIS A 80 0.75 5.64 -1.38
N LEU A 81 0.63 5.28 -0.08
CA LEU A 81 1.68 5.60 0.88
C LEU A 81 2.99 4.86 0.55
N SER A 82 2.91 3.61 0.11
CA SER A 82 4.09 2.87 -0.36
C SER A 82 4.77 3.59 -1.52
N GLU A 83 4.03 4.16 -2.46
CA GLU A 83 4.61 4.94 -3.57
C GLU A 83 5.28 6.22 -3.04
N TYR A 84 4.61 6.94 -2.16
CA TYR A 84 5.16 8.15 -1.53
C TYR A 84 6.47 7.87 -0.79
N VAL A 85 6.54 6.77 -0.03
CA VAL A 85 7.72 6.40 0.76
C VAL A 85 8.84 5.86 -0.14
N TYR A 86 8.53 4.89 -1.00
CA TYR A 86 9.57 4.13 -1.70
C TYR A 86 10.10 4.82 -2.96
N SER A 87 9.35 5.74 -3.57
CA SER A 87 9.80 6.42 -4.79
C SER A 87 11.01 7.31 -4.54
N PRO A 88 11.03 8.22 -3.55
CA PRO A 88 12.21 9.03 -3.27
C PRO A 88 13.36 8.22 -2.69
N MET A 89 13.08 7.18 -1.90
CA MET A 89 14.12 6.39 -1.25
C MET A 89 14.86 5.44 -2.21
N TYR A 90 14.15 4.87 -3.20
CA TYR A 90 14.68 3.76 -3.99
C TYR A 90 14.56 3.94 -5.51
N ARG A 91 13.81 4.93 -5.99
CA ARG A 91 13.53 5.13 -7.42
C ARG A 91 13.91 6.50 -7.95
N ASN A 92 14.44 7.37 -7.06
CA ASN A 92 14.94 8.70 -7.39
C ASN A 92 13.92 9.61 -8.10
N TYR A 93 12.65 9.56 -7.68
CA TYR A 93 11.63 10.53 -8.06
C TYR A 93 10.66 10.81 -6.90
N ASP A 94 10.01 11.98 -6.95
CA ASP A 94 9.05 12.37 -5.92
C ASP A 94 7.73 11.60 -6.08
N GLY A 95 7.34 10.89 -5.03
CA GLY A 95 6.08 10.13 -4.94
C GLY A 95 4.87 10.97 -4.50
N TYR A 96 5.05 12.26 -4.19
CA TYR A 96 3.97 13.11 -3.66
C TYR A 96 2.78 13.29 -4.61
N TYR A 97 2.98 13.07 -5.90
CA TYR A 97 1.94 13.14 -6.92
C TYR A 97 0.72 12.25 -6.63
N VAL A 98 0.89 11.16 -5.87
CA VAL A 98 -0.21 10.23 -5.54
C VAL A 98 -1.30 10.90 -4.73
N PHE A 99 -0.95 11.83 -3.84
CA PHE A 99 -1.94 12.59 -3.05
C PHE A 99 -2.73 13.59 -3.90
N ALA A 100 -2.09 14.17 -4.92
CA ALA A 100 -2.78 15.02 -5.88
C ALA A 100 -3.78 14.21 -6.73
N LEU A 101 -3.41 13.00 -7.16
CA LEU A 101 -4.30 12.08 -7.86
C LEU A 101 -5.46 11.64 -6.98
N GLU A 102 -5.16 11.20 -5.75
CA GLU A 102 -6.16 10.81 -4.77
C GLU A 102 -7.20 11.93 -4.57
N LYS A 103 -6.72 13.14 -4.22
CA LYS A 103 -7.58 14.31 -4.02
C LYS A 103 -8.43 14.63 -5.26
N THR A 104 -7.86 14.50 -6.46
CA THR A 104 -8.55 14.84 -7.70
C THR A 104 -9.61 13.83 -8.08
N ILE A 105 -9.31 12.53 -7.92
CA ILE A 105 -10.17 11.43 -8.38
C ILE A 105 -11.22 11.08 -7.34
N LEU A 106 -10.82 10.95 -6.07
CA LEU A 106 -11.73 10.54 -4.99
C LEU A 106 -12.55 11.68 -4.42
N LYS A 107 -12.08 12.94 -4.48
CA LYS A 107 -12.80 14.15 -4.02
C LYS A 107 -13.66 13.90 -2.76
N ASP A 108 -15.00 13.90 -2.97
CA ASP A 108 -15.99 13.80 -1.91
C ASP A 108 -16.14 12.38 -1.33
N SER A 109 -15.47 11.38 -1.93
CA SER A 109 -15.50 9.99 -1.47
C SER A 109 -14.51 9.70 -0.34
N LEU A 110 -13.53 10.59 -0.11
CA LEU A 110 -12.44 10.39 0.89
C LEU A 110 -12.92 10.30 2.34
N SER A 111 -14.13 10.77 2.66
CA SER A 111 -14.58 10.88 4.05
C SER A 111 -15.54 9.79 4.52
N LYS A 112 -16.01 8.90 3.66
CA LYS A 112 -17.19 8.07 4.02
C LYS A 112 -16.94 6.57 4.10
N ASP A 113 -16.06 5.99 3.26
CA ASP A 113 -15.98 4.54 3.11
C ASP A 113 -14.56 4.02 2.87
N ILE A 114 -13.52 4.85 3.12
CA ILE A 114 -12.12 4.47 2.98
C ILE A 114 -11.43 4.53 4.33
N TYR A 115 -10.83 3.43 4.74
CA TYR A 115 -10.06 3.30 5.98
C TYR A 115 -8.62 2.95 5.64
N LEU A 116 -7.68 3.79 6.06
CA LEU A 116 -6.25 3.59 5.88
C LEU A 116 -5.61 3.18 7.20
N PHE A 117 -4.90 2.06 7.17
CA PHE A 117 -4.12 1.55 8.30
C PHE A 117 -2.64 1.50 7.95
N SER A 118 -1.85 2.24 8.70
CA SER A 118 -0.40 2.11 8.70
C SER A 118 0.05 1.43 10.00
N PHE A 119 0.92 0.43 9.89
CA PHE A 119 1.44 -0.30 11.05
C PHE A 119 2.83 0.19 11.39
N ILE A 120 3.10 0.30 12.68
CA ILE A 120 4.40 0.70 13.24
C ILE A 120 4.84 -0.40 14.20
N ASP A 121 6.10 -0.81 14.08
CA ASP A 121 6.76 -1.76 15.00
C ASP A 121 8.23 -1.39 15.14
N ASN A 122 8.93 -2.07 16.01
CA ASN A 122 10.37 -1.92 16.20
C ASN A 122 11.13 -2.33 14.92
N PRO A 123 12.00 -1.47 14.36
CA PRO A 123 12.69 -1.74 13.11
C PRO A 123 13.60 -2.96 13.17
N GLU A 124 14.24 -3.26 14.32
CA GLU A 124 15.06 -4.44 14.50
C GLU A 124 14.24 -5.73 14.37
N LYS A 125 13.05 -5.77 14.98
CA LYS A 125 12.12 -6.90 14.86
C LYS A 125 11.60 -7.09 13.44
N ILE A 126 11.38 -6.00 12.73
CA ILE A 126 10.95 -6.04 11.31
C ILE A 126 12.05 -6.67 10.46
N ILE A 127 13.29 -6.26 10.65
CA ILE A 127 14.47 -6.80 9.94
C ILE A 127 14.66 -8.29 10.26
N GLU A 128 14.50 -8.69 11.51
CA GLU A 128 14.59 -10.10 11.94
C GLU A 128 13.55 -10.96 11.22
N ARG A 129 12.29 -10.58 11.25
CA ARG A 129 11.21 -11.26 10.51
C ARG A 129 11.44 -11.32 9.01
N ASP A 130 12.02 -10.27 8.45
CA ASP A 130 12.32 -10.19 7.02
C ASP A 130 13.43 -11.16 6.63
N LYS A 131 14.47 -11.29 7.48
CA LYS A 131 15.52 -12.29 7.32
C LYS A 131 14.99 -13.72 7.47
N GLU A 132 14.11 -13.96 8.44
CA GLU A 132 13.47 -15.27 8.64
C GLU A 132 12.59 -15.66 7.46
N ARG A 133 11.88 -14.71 6.85
CA ARG A 133 11.07 -14.93 5.66
C ARG A 133 11.91 -15.35 4.45
N GLY A 134 13.10 -14.78 4.30
CA GLY A 134 14.13 -15.19 3.34
C GLY A 134 13.76 -15.04 1.85
N ASP A 135 12.68 -14.35 1.52
CA ASP A 135 12.18 -14.22 0.15
C ASP A 135 12.81 -13.06 -0.64
N GLY A 136 13.63 -12.24 0.02
CA GLY A 136 14.33 -11.12 -0.59
C GLY A 136 13.43 -10.01 -1.16
N GLN A 137 12.20 -9.91 -0.68
CA GLN A 137 11.23 -8.95 -1.22
C GLN A 137 11.37 -7.54 -0.65
N SER A 138 12.02 -7.37 0.49
CA SER A 138 12.23 -6.05 1.07
C SER A 138 13.25 -5.22 0.30
N PHE A 139 13.02 -3.92 0.27
CA PHE A 139 13.93 -2.96 -0.36
C PHE A 139 15.26 -2.85 0.38
N SER A 140 15.24 -2.96 1.71
CA SER A 140 16.46 -2.85 2.52
C SER A 140 16.36 -3.62 3.84
N LEU A 141 17.47 -4.25 4.23
CA LEU A 141 17.70 -4.81 5.58
C LEU A 141 18.60 -3.90 6.43
N ASP A 142 18.90 -2.71 5.95
CA ASP A 142 19.65 -1.70 6.67
C ASP A 142 18.78 -1.03 7.73
N LEU A 143 19.28 -0.92 8.96
CA LEU A 143 18.51 -0.42 10.10
C LEU A 143 18.13 1.04 9.97
N ASP A 144 19.04 1.89 9.48
CA ASP A 144 18.77 3.33 9.36
C ASP A 144 17.76 3.60 8.24
N LYS A 145 17.89 2.88 7.13
CA LYS A 145 16.87 2.93 6.06
C LYS A 145 15.53 2.43 6.55
N LYS A 146 15.49 1.36 7.35
CA LYS A 146 14.22 0.84 7.89
C LYS A 146 13.58 1.82 8.86
N LYS A 147 14.35 2.53 9.67
CA LYS A 147 13.87 3.63 10.51
C LYS A 147 13.29 4.76 9.66
N GLN A 148 14.01 5.16 8.60
CA GLN A 148 13.55 6.20 7.69
C GLN A 148 12.24 5.81 6.98
N GLU A 149 12.12 4.56 6.48
CA GLU A 149 10.86 4.05 5.93
C GLU A 149 9.73 4.21 6.93
N LEU A 150 9.91 3.72 8.17
CA LEU A 150 8.89 3.79 9.22
C LEU A 150 8.49 5.21 9.58
N ASP A 151 9.44 6.14 9.63
CA ASP A 151 9.15 7.55 9.93
C ASP A 151 8.32 8.21 8.82
N MET A 152 8.51 7.82 7.57
CA MET A 152 7.69 8.31 6.45
C MET A 152 6.27 7.70 6.42
N PHE A 153 6.03 6.56 7.07
CA PHE A 153 4.70 5.96 7.21
C PHE A 153 3.90 6.49 8.43
N LYS A 154 4.51 7.29 9.29
CA LYS A 154 3.85 7.96 10.44
C LYS A 154 3.10 9.21 10.01
#